data_b985105f7dd3f2281ab967334a593749
#
_entry.id   b985105f7dd3f2281ab967334a593749
#
_cell.length_a   1.000
_cell.length_b   1.000
_cell.length_c   1.000
_cell.angle_alpha   90.00
_cell.angle_beta   90.00
_cell.angle_gamma   90.00
#
_symmetry.space_group_name_H-M   'P 1'
#
loop_
_entity.id
_entity.type
_entity.pdbx_description
1 polymer ?
#
loop_
_entity_poly.entity_id
_entity_poly.type
_entity_poly.pdbx_seq_one_letter_code
_entity_poly.pdbx_strand_id
1 'polypeptide(L)'
;MSGKILTLQMIYKEGAEILEHAGISDAKLDAWYLLEYVTGISRASYFGDPKREVPKEQAESYREVILRRAGHIPLQHITGEQEFMGYSSLVNPDVLIPRQDTETLTEEALKFTDPGMKVLDLCTGSGCILISLMTKCH
;
A
#
# COMPACT_ATOMS: atom_id res chain seq x y z
N MET A 1 7.01 30.68 21.17
CA MET A 1 7.08 29.23 21.50
C MET A 1 7.75 28.52 20.35
N SER A 2 8.89 27.93 20.62
CA SER A 2 9.59 27.11 19.61
C SER A 2 8.75 25.87 19.30
N GLY A 3 8.05 25.86 18.18
CA GLY A 3 7.48 24.63 17.67
C GLY A 3 8.63 23.65 17.39
N LYS A 4 8.57 22.43 17.93
CA LYS A 4 9.55 21.39 17.68
C LYS A 4 9.54 21.14 16.17
N ILE A 5 10.65 21.42 15.51
CA ILE A 5 10.82 21.13 14.07
C ILE A 5 10.78 19.62 13.91
N LEU A 6 9.83 19.11 13.14
CA LEU A 6 9.71 17.70 12.80
C LEU A 6 10.38 17.45 11.45
N THR A 7 11.19 16.41 11.38
CA THR A 7 11.86 16.01 10.14
C THR A 7 11.34 14.65 9.65
N LEU A 8 11.54 14.36 8.36
CA LEU A 8 11.17 13.09 7.76
C LEU A 8 11.71 11.89 8.55
N GLN A 9 12.98 11.95 8.93
CA GLN A 9 13.63 10.88 9.72
C GLN A 9 12.98 10.70 11.09
N MET A 10 12.61 11.81 11.75
CA MET A 10 12.00 11.74 13.09
C MET A 10 10.63 11.11 13.04
N ILE A 11 9.76 11.56 12.14
CA ILE A 11 8.40 11.01 12.03
C ILE A 11 8.41 9.56 11.55
N TYR A 12 9.29 9.21 10.60
CA TYR A 12 9.46 7.83 10.14
C TYR A 12 9.89 6.89 11.28
N LYS A 13 10.90 7.30 12.05
CA LYS A 13 11.40 6.51 13.18
C LYS A 13 10.31 6.31 14.24
N GLU A 14 9.60 7.38 14.62
CA GLU A 14 8.48 7.31 15.56
C GLU A 14 7.39 6.35 15.03
N GLY A 15 7.02 6.46 13.75
CA GLY A 15 6.02 5.59 13.12
C GLY A 15 6.42 4.11 13.14
N ALA A 16 7.67 3.81 12.79
CA ALA A 16 8.19 2.44 12.83
C ALA A 16 8.18 1.86 14.26
N GLU A 17 8.61 2.65 15.26
CA GLU A 17 8.57 2.24 16.66
C GLU A 17 7.15 1.95 17.17
N ILE A 18 6.16 2.78 16.80
CA ILE A 18 4.75 2.56 17.15
C ILE A 18 4.26 1.24 16.56
N LEU A 19 4.56 0.96 15.30
CA LEU A 19 4.13 -0.28 14.63
C LEU A 19 4.84 -1.52 15.19
N GLU A 20 6.13 -1.41 15.54
CA GLU A 20 6.87 -2.49 16.19
C GLU A 20 6.24 -2.84 17.56
N HIS A 21 5.92 -1.85 18.38
CA HIS A 21 5.24 -2.05 19.67
C HIS A 21 3.82 -2.63 19.53
N ALA A 22 3.15 -2.32 18.43
CA ALA A 22 1.84 -2.90 18.12
C ALA A 22 1.91 -4.33 17.56
N GLY A 23 3.11 -4.90 17.39
CA GLY A 23 3.31 -6.27 16.92
C GLY A 23 3.12 -6.43 15.40
N ILE A 24 3.28 -5.36 14.64
CA ILE A 24 3.24 -5.42 13.16
C ILE A 24 4.56 -6.04 12.67
N SER A 25 4.48 -7.15 11.95
CA SER A 25 5.66 -7.92 11.48
C SER A 25 6.58 -7.09 10.56
N ASP A 26 6.00 -6.32 9.65
CA ASP A 26 6.71 -5.52 8.68
C ASP A 26 6.71 -4.02 9.03
N ALA A 27 6.82 -3.70 10.33
CA ALA A 27 6.64 -2.36 10.89
C ALA A 27 7.40 -1.26 10.13
N LYS A 28 8.67 -1.49 9.82
CA LYS A 28 9.50 -0.51 9.10
C LYS A 28 9.07 -0.31 7.66
N LEU A 29 8.66 -1.37 7.01
CA LEU A 29 8.18 -1.34 5.63
C LEU A 29 6.83 -0.62 5.56
N ASP A 30 5.92 -0.98 6.43
CA ASP A 30 4.60 -0.34 6.53
C ASP A 30 4.71 1.15 6.88
N ALA A 31 5.58 1.50 7.86
CA ALA A 31 5.86 2.89 8.20
C ALA A 31 6.40 3.69 6.99
N TRP A 32 7.24 3.05 6.17
CA TRP A 32 7.74 3.66 4.94
C TRP A 32 6.63 3.90 3.91
N TYR A 33 5.82 2.89 3.61
CA TYR A 33 4.72 3.03 2.65
C TYR A 33 3.71 4.10 3.07
N LEU A 34 3.41 4.19 4.37
CA LEU A 34 2.54 5.23 4.90
C LEU A 34 3.18 6.62 4.83
N LEU A 35 4.52 6.72 5.01
CA LEU A 35 5.24 7.97 4.81
C LEU A 35 5.16 8.45 3.36
N GLU A 36 5.44 7.56 2.42
CA GLU A 36 5.33 7.82 0.98
C GLU A 36 3.89 8.22 0.60
N TYR A 37 2.90 7.52 1.12
CA TYR A 37 1.48 7.79 0.89
C TYR A 37 1.07 9.20 1.33
N VAL A 38 1.49 9.64 2.52
CA VAL A 38 1.11 10.94 3.07
C VAL A 38 1.91 12.09 2.47
N THR A 39 3.21 11.88 2.24
CA THR A 39 4.12 12.97 1.84
C THR A 39 4.41 12.99 0.34
N GLY A 40 4.17 11.90 -0.37
CA GLY A 40 4.55 11.73 -1.78
C GLY A 40 6.08 11.64 -2.01
N ILE A 41 6.87 11.47 -0.95
CA ILE A 41 8.33 11.45 -1.07
C ILE A 41 8.83 10.10 -1.59
N SER A 42 9.75 10.14 -2.55
CA SER A 42 10.44 8.93 -2.99
C SER A 42 11.58 8.52 -2.05
N ARG A 43 11.99 7.25 -2.09
CA ARG A 43 13.14 6.77 -1.32
C ARG A 43 14.41 7.55 -1.64
N ALA A 44 14.66 7.85 -2.92
CA ALA A 44 15.83 8.63 -3.33
C ALA A 44 15.84 10.02 -2.69
N SER A 45 14.69 10.70 -2.68
CA SER A 45 14.57 12.03 -2.05
C SER A 45 14.72 11.96 -0.53
N TYR A 46 14.20 10.91 0.12
CA TYR A 46 14.36 10.71 1.56
C TYR A 46 15.83 10.50 1.94
N PHE A 47 16.57 9.64 1.22
CA PHE A 47 17.98 9.41 1.49
C PHE A 47 18.86 10.61 1.13
N GLY A 48 18.44 11.44 0.17
CA GLY A 48 19.13 12.67 -0.17
C GLY A 48 19.05 13.76 0.92
N ASP A 49 17.92 13.84 1.61
CA ASP A 49 17.69 14.80 2.70
C ASP A 49 16.73 14.27 3.77
N PRO A 50 17.17 13.36 4.64
CA PRO A 50 16.34 12.78 5.70
C PRO A 50 15.98 13.79 6.80
N LYS A 51 16.69 14.91 6.87
CA LYS A 51 16.45 16.00 7.84
C LYS A 51 15.52 17.08 7.31
N ARG A 52 14.99 16.91 6.11
CA ARG A 52 14.00 17.83 5.54
C ARG A 52 12.83 18.00 6.51
N GLU A 53 12.47 19.25 6.74
CA GLU A 53 11.35 19.61 7.59
C GLU A 53 10.02 19.14 6.99
N VAL A 54 9.15 18.68 7.85
CA VAL A 54 7.80 18.23 7.51
C VAL A 54 6.79 19.23 8.05
N PRO A 55 5.86 19.74 7.23
CA PRO A 55 4.76 20.55 7.71
C PRO A 55 3.99 19.82 8.82
N LYS A 56 3.55 20.58 9.83
CA LYS A 56 2.83 20.02 10.98
C LYS A 56 1.62 19.18 10.57
N GLU A 57 0.85 19.67 9.60
CA GLU A 57 -0.33 18.99 9.06
C GLU A 57 0.01 17.63 8.45
N GLN A 58 1.12 17.54 7.69
CA GLN A 58 1.58 16.26 7.15
C GLN A 58 2.06 15.30 8.24
N ALA A 59 2.74 15.79 9.26
CA ALA A 59 3.18 14.99 10.39
C ALA A 59 1.99 14.43 11.19
N GLU A 60 0.94 15.23 11.38
CA GLU A 60 -0.31 14.82 12.03
C GLU A 60 -1.06 13.77 11.18
N SER A 61 -1.18 13.98 9.87
CA SER A 61 -1.78 13.01 8.94
C SER A 61 -1.01 11.70 8.92
N TYR A 62 0.32 11.75 8.92
CA TYR A 62 1.16 10.56 9.01
C TYR A 62 0.91 9.79 10.32
N ARG A 63 0.89 10.50 11.44
CA ARG A 63 0.61 9.88 12.74
C ARG A 63 -0.76 9.21 12.79
N GLU A 64 -1.77 9.83 12.19
CA GLU A 64 -3.13 9.25 12.11
C GLU A 64 -3.12 7.90 11.38
N VAL A 65 -2.51 7.82 10.19
CA VAL A 65 -2.45 6.57 9.42
C VAL A 65 -1.59 5.51 10.10
N ILE A 66 -0.53 5.89 10.81
CA ILE A 66 0.27 5.00 11.65
C ILE A 66 -0.59 4.39 12.78
N LEU A 67 -1.38 5.20 13.48
CA LEU A 67 -2.26 4.71 14.55
C LEU A 67 -3.35 3.78 14.01
N ARG A 68 -3.90 4.07 12.83
CA ARG A 68 -4.83 3.15 12.16
C ARG A 68 -4.17 1.81 11.85
N ARG A 69 -2.93 1.82 11.35
CA ARG A 69 -2.17 0.60 11.08
C ARG A 69 -1.81 -0.14 12.37
N ALA A 70 -1.42 0.56 13.43
CA ALA A 70 -1.18 0.00 14.77
C ALA A 70 -2.44 -0.67 15.35
N GLY A 71 -3.64 -0.20 14.99
CA GLY A 71 -4.92 -0.86 15.27
C GLY A 71 -5.21 -2.07 14.38
N HIS A 72 -4.23 -2.59 13.66
CA HIS A 72 -4.31 -3.74 12.76
C HIS A 72 -5.23 -3.55 11.54
N ILE A 73 -5.56 -2.31 11.17
CA ILE A 73 -6.20 -2.05 9.87
C ILE A 73 -5.17 -2.38 8.78
N PRO A 74 -5.52 -3.21 7.77
CA PRO A 74 -4.60 -3.53 6.69
C PRO A 74 -4.07 -2.27 5.98
N LEU A 75 -2.77 -2.28 5.64
CA LEU A 75 -2.12 -1.16 4.94
C LEU A 75 -2.91 -0.75 3.70
N GLN A 76 -3.36 -1.72 2.91
CA GLN A 76 -4.11 -1.50 1.67
C GLN A 76 -5.47 -0.85 1.91
N HIS A 77 -6.13 -1.09 3.05
CA HIS A 77 -7.36 -0.40 3.41
C HIS A 77 -7.12 1.05 3.85
N ILE A 78 -5.90 1.38 4.28
CA ILE A 78 -5.51 2.75 4.63
C ILE A 78 -5.16 3.53 3.36
N THR A 79 -4.38 2.94 2.47
CA THR A 79 -3.96 3.56 1.19
C THR A 79 -5.04 3.48 0.11
N GLY A 80 -5.97 2.53 0.21
CA GLY A 80 -7.03 2.29 -0.76
C GLY A 80 -6.58 1.55 -2.02
N GLU A 81 -5.34 1.06 -2.06
CA GLU A 81 -4.75 0.45 -3.25
C GLU A 81 -3.96 -0.81 -2.90
N GLN A 82 -3.95 -1.76 -3.83
CA GLN A 82 -3.11 -2.95 -3.84
C GLN A 82 -2.60 -3.19 -5.26
N GLU A 83 -1.30 -3.41 -5.40
CA GLU A 83 -0.74 -3.87 -6.66
C GLU A 83 -1.10 -5.34 -6.89
N PHE A 84 -1.54 -5.66 -8.10
CA PHE A 84 -1.83 -7.01 -8.55
C PHE A 84 -1.51 -7.15 -10.05
N MET A 85 -0.67 -8.12 -10.41
CA MET A 85 -0.22 -8.37 -11.79
C MET A 85 0.40 -7.13 -12.47
N GLY A 86 1.01 -6.23 -11.70
CA GLY A 86 1.60 -4.98 -12.17
C GLY A 86 0.59 -3.83 -12.37
N TYR A 87 -0.66 -4.00 -11.94
CA TYR A 87 -1.68 -2.95 -11.97
C TYR A 87 -2.08 -2.55 -10.56
N SER A 88 -2.32 -1.26 -10.34
CA SER A 88 -2.92 -0.78 -9.08
C SER A 88 -4.41 -1.07 -9.09
N SER A 89 -4.86 -1.86 -8.11
CA SER A 89 -6.27 -2.17 -7.88
C SER A 89 -6.79 -1.37 -6.71
N LEU A 90 -7.94 -0.72 -6.87
CA LEU A 90 -8.63 -0.07 -5.77
C LEU A 90 -9.21 -1.12 -4.84
N VAL A 91 -8.98 -0.95 -3.54
CA VAL A 91 -9.49 -1.84 -2.50
C VAL A 91 -10.15 -1.05 -1.37
N ASN A 92 -11.11 -1.67 -0.71
CA ASN A 92 -11.79 -1.11 0.46
C ASN A 92 -12.14 -2.26 1.43
N PRO A 93 -12.71 -2.00 2.61
CA PRO A 93 -13.10 -3.04 3.55
C PRO A 93 -14.13 -4.06 3.04
N ASP A 94 -14.85 -3.76 1.96
CA ASP A 94 -15.92 -4.60 1.43
C ASP A 94 -15.41 -5.68 0.47
N VAL A 95 -14.14 -5.60 0.05
CA VAL A 95 -13.52 -6.58 -0.86
C VAL A 95 -12.29 -7.22 -0.25
N LEU A 96 -12.05 -8.48 -0.61
CA LEU A 96 -10.82 -9.16 -0.26
C LEU A 96 -9.64 -8.50 -0.98
N ILE A 97 -8.59 -8.16 -0.22
CA ILE A 97 -7.34 -7.63 -0.78
C ILE A 97 -6.72 -8.71 -1.68
N PRO A 98 -6.41 -8.40 -2.95
CA PRO A 98 -5.74 -9.34 -3.85
C PRO A 98 -4.43 -9.85 -3.23
N ARG A 99 -4.23 -11.17 -3.28
CA ARG A 99 -3.05 -11.83 -2.71
C ARG A 99 -2.10 -12.28 -3.80
N GLN A 100 -0.81 -12.34 -3.48
CA GLN A 100 0.24 -12.77 -4.40
C GLN A 100 0.03 -14.20 -4.91
N ASP A 101 -0.47 -15.12 -4.09
CA ASP A 101 -0.80 -16.48 -4.52
C ASP A 101 -1.82 -16.51 -5.66
N THR A 102 -2.73 -15.54 -5.69
CA THR A 102 -3.72 -15.39 -6.76
C THR A 102 -3.10 -14.88 -8.06
N GLU A 103 -1.97 -14.19 -8.01
CA GLU A 103 -1.19 -13.82 -9.22
C GLU A 103 -0.71 -15.06 -9.95
N THR A 104 -0.21 -16.08 -9.23
CA THR A 104 0.19 -17.36 -9.82
C THR A 104 -0.97 -18.05 -10.53
N LEU A 105 -2.15 -18.07 -9.91
CA LEU A 105 -3.36 -18.59 -10.54
C LEU A 105 -3.71 -17.83 -11.82
N THR A 106 -3.61 -16.52 -11.79
CA THR A 106 -3.90 -15.64 -12.94
C THR A 106 -2.90 -15.87 -14.07
N GLU A 107 -1.62 -16.01 -13.75
CA GLU A 107 -0.56 -16.34 -14.72
C GLU A 107 -0.80 -17.69 -15.39
N GLU A 108 -1.21 -18.70 -14.61
CA GLU A 108 -1.56 -20.01 -15.19
C GLU A 108 -2.81 -19.92 -16.08
N ALA A 109 -3.85 -19.19 -15.66
CA ALA A 109 -5.06 -18.99 -16.46
C ALA A 109 -4.76 -18.29 -17.80
N LEU A 110 -3.81 -17.34 -17.83
CA LEU A 110 -3.40 -16.66 -19.06
C LEU A 110 -2.87 -17.62 -20.14
N LYS A 111 -2.26 -18.74 -19.74
CA LYS A 111 -1.75 -19.75 -20.70
C LYS A 111 -2.88 -20.46 -21.46
N PHE A 112 -4.09 -20.41 -20.94
CA PHE A 112 -5.27 -21.05 -21.54
C PHE A 112 -6.29 -20.03 -22.06
N THR A 113 -5.94 -18.74 -22.09
CA THR A 113 -6.85 -17.66 -22.51
C THR A 113 -6.36 -17.07 -23.83
N ASP A 114 -7.19 -17.15 -24.86
CA ASP A 114 -6.92 -16.58 -26.17
C ASP A 114 -7.80 -15.35 -26.45
N PRO A 115 -7.37 -14.43 -27.34
CA PRO A 115 -8.17 -13.30 -27.76
C PRO A 115 -9.54 -13.72 -28.28
N GLY A 116 -10.59 -13.07 -27.81
CA GLY A 116 -11.98 -13.36 -28.18
C GLY A 116 -12.66 -14.45 -27.35
N MET A 117 -11.98 -15.09 -26.42
CA MET A 117 -12.62 -16.01 -25.47
C MET A 117 -13.56 -15.24 -24.52
N LYS A 118 -14.64 -15.90 -24.13
CA LYS A 118 -15.53 -15.43 -23.08
C LYS A 118 -15.09 -16.00 -21.75
N VAL A 119 -14.82 -15.14 -20.78
CA VAL A 119 -14.37 -15.51 -19.43
C VAL A 119 -15.43 -15.10 -18.42
N LEU A 120 -15.74 -15.99 -17.49
CA LEU A 120 -16.62 -15.73 -16.36
C LEU A 120 -15.81 -15.92 -15.07
N ASP A 121 -15.75 -14.89 -14.25
CA ASP A 121 -15.13 -14.90 -12.93
C ASP A 121 -16.22 -14.88 -11.85
N LEU A 122 -16.43 -16.02 -11.22
CA LEU A 122 -17.39 -16.16 -10.12
C LEU A 122 -16.74 -15.71 -8.82
N CYS A 123 -17.47 -14.91 -8.03
CA CYS A 123 -16.95 -14.31 -6.80
C CYS A 123 -15.76 -13.38 -7.06
N THR A 124 -15.88 -12.53 -8.04
CA THR A 124 -14.79 -11.71 -8.62
C THR A 124 -14.11 -10.77 -7.61
N GLY A 125 -14.74 -10.42 -6.49
CA GLY A 125 -14.21 -9.50 -5.48
C GLY A 125 -13.89 -8.13 -6.08
N SER A 126 -12.61 -7.75 -6.05
CA SER A 126 -12.13 -6.50 -6.67
C SER A 126 -12.11 -6.52 -8.21
N GLY A 127 -12.35 -7.67 -8.82
CA GLY A 127 -12.21 -7.87 -10.26
C GLY A 127 -10.77 -8.04 -10.73
N CYS A 128 -9.81 -8.19 -9.82
CA CYS A 128 -8.37 -8.20 -10.13
C CYS A 128 -7.97 -9.32 -11.12
N ILE A 129 -8.54 -10.52 -11.00
CA ILE A 129 -8.28 -11.64 -11.93
C ILE A 129 -8.82 -11.29 -13.31
N LEU A 130 -10.10 -10.94 -13.41
CA LEU A 130 -10.76 -10.66 -14.68
C LEU A 130 -10.12 -9.49 -15.43
N ILE A 131 -9.82 -8.40 -14.72
CA ILE A 131 -9.14 -7.23 -15.30
C ILE A 131 -7.77 -7.62 -15.83
N SER A 132 -7.00 -8.41 -15.08
CA SER A 132 -5.67 -8.88 -15.50
C SER A 132 -5.74 -9.77 -16.74
N LEU A 133 -6.72 -10.67 -16.82
CA LEU A 133 -6.94 -11.51 -18.01
C LEU A 133 -7.30 -10.67 -19.23
N MET A 134 -8.21 -9.70 -19.06
CA MET A 134 -8.64 -8.82 -20.16
C MET A 134 -7.51 -7.92 -20.68
N THR A 135 -6.65 -7.43 -19.80
CA THR A 135 -5.59 -6.48 -20.15
C THR A 135 -4.31 -7.16 -20.69
N LYS A 136 -4.05 -8.40 -20.28
CA LYS A 136 -2.85 -9.15 -20.70
C LYS A 136 -3.09 -10.14 -21.83
N CYS A 137 -4.33 -10.46 -22.16
CA CYS A 137 -4.71 -11.31 -23.29
C CYS A 137 -4.87 -10.47 -24.55
N HIS A 138 -3.77 -10.28 -25.29
CA HIS A 138 -3.72 -9.55 -26.56
C HIS A 138 -3.28 -10.45 -27.70
#